data_56b01a20c3e4c9b07fb43ccd9327f655
#
_entry.id   56b01a20c3e4c9b07fb43ccd9327f655
#
_cell.length_a   1.000
_cell.length_b   1.000
_cell.length_c   1.000
_cell.angle_alpha   90.00
_cell.angle_beta   90.00
_cell.angle_gamma   90.00
#
_symmetry.space_group_name_H-M   'P 1'
#
loop_
_entity.id
_entity.type
_entity.pdbx_description
1 polymer ?
#
loop_
_entity_poly.entity_id
_entity_poly.type
_entity_poly.pdbx_seq_one_letter_code
_entity_poly.pdbx_strand_id
1 'polypeptide(L)'
;SRFGSGVCREIFPPNSETRAAITISKCREFHVDLACNIIEYIATHIRSNVREIEGAIKTLSAVKMTQRELTYEDAVSALQSLINTSNQIITIDNIKENVASEFVVTIEDMEGRSRKRAISQARSIAMTLASDLIPSLSLNDIGRSFHKDHSSVHEAIKRTRKRVKDNTELSAIYQKLTLSLKRN
;
A
#
# COMPACT_ATOMS: atom_id res chain seq x y z
N SER A 1 35.40 5.22 -0.95
CA SER A 1 34.16 4.49 -0.72
C SER A 1 34.40 3.42 0.34
N ARG A 2 33.90 3.66 1.57
CA ARG A 2 34.11 2.76 2.73
C ARG A 2 32.98 1.74 2.94
N PHE A 3 32.09 1.54 1.98
CA PHE A 3 30.93 0.64 2.10
C PHE A 3 31.09 -0.71 1.36
N GLY A 4 32.29 -1.05 0.90
CA GLY A 4 32.53 -2.26 0.09
C GLY A 4 32.95 -3.53 0.84
N SER A 5 33.03 -3.53 2.18
CA SER A 5 33.49 -4.69 2.97
C SER A 5 32.46 -5.27 3.95
N GLY A 6 31.21 -4.88 3.83
CA GLY A 6 30.11 -5.42 4.65
C GLY A 6 29.39 -6.59 3.96
N VAL A 7 28.90 -7.53 4.76
CA VAL A 7 27.99 -8.60 4.28
C VAL A 7 26.61 -7.97 4.05
N CYS A 8 26.23 -7.81 2.78
CA CYS A 8 24.86 -7.44 2.42
C CYS A 8 23.97 -8.69 2.50
N ARG A 9 22.99 -8.69 3.41
CA ARG A 9 21.91 -9.67 3.43
C ARG A 9 20.61 -9.00 3.08
N GLU A 10 19.87 -9.63 2.18
CA GLU A 10 18.51 -9.21 1.85
C GLU A 10 17.57 -9.62 3.00
N ILE A 11 16.77 -8.65 3.48
CA ILE A 11 15.78 -8.88 4.53
C ILE A 11 14.42 -9.01 3.86
N PHE A 12 13.84 -10.19 3.91
CA PHE A 12 12.50 -10.46 3.39
C PHE A 12 11.42 -10.14 4.44
N PRO A 13 10.20 -9.76 4.01
CA PRO A 13 9.06 -9.65 4.90
C PRO A 13 8.83 -10.98 5.64
N PRO A 14 8.37 -10.96 6.91
CA PRO A 14 8.13 -12.16 7.68
C PRO A 14 7.03 -13.02 7.04
N ASN A 15 7.23 -14.33 7.01
CA ASN A 15 6.20 -15.28 6.61
C ASN A 15 5.10 -15.40 7.68
N SER A 16 4.04 -16.14 7.41
CA SER A 16 2.89 -16.31 8.31
C SER A 16 3.30 -16.85 9.70
N GLU A 17 4.17 -17.84 9.76
CA GLU A 17 4.67 -18.42 11.00
C GLU A 17 5.47 -17.41 11.82
N THR A 18 6.34 -16.65 11.18
CA THR A 18 7.12 -15.59 11.83
C THR A 18 6.19 -14.48 12.35
N ARG A 19 5.13 -14.13 11.60
CA ARG A 19 4.15 -13.15 12.08
C ARG A 19 3.35 -13.66 13.27
N ALA A 20 2.99 -14.94 13.30
CA ALA A 20 2.35 -15.57 14.47
C ALA A 20 3.27 -15.51 15.71
N ALA A 21 4.54 -15.83 15.54
CA ALA A 21 5.52 -15.74 16.62
C ALA A 21 5.70 -14.28 17.13
N ILE A 22 5.74 -13.31 16.21
CA ILE A 22 5.76 -11.88 16.55
C ILE A 22 4.50 -11.49 17.32
N THR A 23 3.32 -11.93 16.86
CA THR A 23 2.03 -11.65 17.52
C THR A 23 2.03 -12.19 18.96
N ILE A 24 2.47 -13.44 19.16
CA ILE A 24 2.59 -14.05 20.51
C ILE A 24 3.55 -13.23 21.40
N SER A 25 4.71 -12.84 20.85
CA SER A 25 5.68 -12.02 21.57
C SER A 25 5.09 -10.67 22.00
N LYS A 26 4.34 -10.01 21.11
CA LYS A 26 3.69 -8.72 21.39
C LYS A 26 2.51 -8.87 22.34
N CYS A 27 1.77 -9.97 22.28
CA CYS A 27 0.73 -10.26 23.27
C CYS A 27 1.30 -10.35 24.69
N ARG A 28 2.46 -11.00 24.86
CA ARG A 28 3.16 -11.06 26.15
C ARG A 28 3.64 -9.68 26.61
N GLU A 29 4.22 -8.87 25.70
CA GLU A 29 4.69 -7.52 26.00
C GLU A 29 3.55 -6.60 26.48
N PHE A 30 2.38 -6.71 25.86
CA PHE A 30 1.20 -5.91 26.20
C PHE A 30 0.30 -6.54 27.28
N HIS A 31 0.69 -7.70 27.83
CA HIS A 31 -0.09 -8.46 28.82
C HIS A 31 -1.52 -8.77 28.34
N VAL A 32 -1.67 -9.09 27.06
CA VAL A 32 -2.95 -9.45 26.42
C VAL A 32 -2.93 -10.95 26.11
N ASP A 33 -3.89 -11.66 26.64
CA ASP A 33 -4.09 -13.08 26.32
C ASP A 33 -5.15 -13.21 25.22
N LEU A 34 -4.75 -13.77 24.07
CA LEU A 34 -5.58 -14.01 22.90
C LEU A 34 -5.59 -15.52 22.57
N ALA A 35 -6.75 -16.03 22.17
CA ALA A 35 -6.89 -17.40 21.72
C ALA A 35 -6.07 -17.66 20.44
N CYS A 36 -5.59 -18.91 20.26
CA CYS A 36 -4.72 -19.28 19.13
C CYS A 36 -5.33 -18.96 17.77
N ASN A 37 -6.62 -19.17 17.58
CA ASN A 37 -7.33 -18.86 16.35
C ASN A 37 -7.33 -17.36 16.01
N ILE A 38 -7.37 -16.48 17.02
CA ILE A 38 -7.27 -15.02 16.85
C ILE A 38 -5.84 -14.63 16.45
N ILE A 39 -4.83 -15.26 17.07
CA ILE A 39 -3.41 -15.04 16.72
C ILE A 39 -3.15 -15.45 15.27
N GLU A 40 -3.66 -16.61 14.84
CA GLU A 40 -3.56 -17.08 13.46
C GLU A 40 -4.28 -16.15 12.48
N TYR A 41 -5.45 -15.64 12.86
CA TYR A 41 -6.20 -14.68 12.08
C TYR A 41 -5.39 -13.40 11.86
N ILE A 42 -4.80 -12.81 12.90
CA ILE A 42 -3.91 -11.64 12.81
C ILE A 42 -2.73 -11.94 11.88
N ALA A 43 -2.02 -13.05 12.12
CA ALA A 43 -0.84 -13.43 11.34
C ALA A 43 -1.12 -13.67 9.85
N THR A 44 -2.33 -14.13 9.52
CA THR A 44 -2.75 -14.41 8.15
C THR A 44 -3.17 -13.14 7.41
N HIS A 45 -3.90 -12.25 8.08
CA HIS A 45 -4.55 -11.12 7.43
C HIS A 45 -3.77 -9.80 7.55
N ILE A 46 -2.94 -9.62 8.59
CA ILE A 46 -2.09 -8.43 8.75
C ILE A 46 -0.68 -8.74 8.22
N ARG A 47 -0.38 -8.28 6.99
CA ARG A 47 0.84 -8.63 6.26
C ARG A 47 1.85 -7.49 6.12
N SER A 48 1.45 -6.27 6.40
CA SER A 48 2.20 -5.06 6.07
C SER A 48 3.40 -4.81 6.98
N ASN A 49 3.20 -4.73 8.30
CA ASN A 49 4.28 -4.43 9.24
C ASN A 49 3.92 -4.79 10.70
N VAL A 50 4.94 -4.84 11.56
CA VAL A 50 4.80 -5.17 13.00
C VAL A 50 3.93 -4.15 13.75
N ARG A 51 3.95 -2.86 13.35
CA ARG A 51 3.14 -1.81 14.01
C ARG A 51 1.65 -2.05 13.85
N GLU A 52 1.23 -2.61 12.73
CA GLU A 52 -0.18 -2.98 12.52
C GLU A 52 -0.58 -4.20 13.35
N ILE A 53 0.32 -5.17 13.56
CA ILE A 53 0.12 -6.27 14.52
C ILE A 53 -0.06 -5.71 15.93
N GLU A 54 0.78 -4.75 16.34
CA GLU A 54 0.65 -4.07 17.63
C GLU A 54 -0.69 -3.29 17.72
N GLY A 55 -1.09 -2.60 16.65
CA GLY A 55 -2.38 -1.91 16.56
C GLY A 55 -3.56 -2.86 16.74
N ALA A 56 -3.52 -4.01 16.08
CA ALA A 56 -4.53 -5.06 16.21
C ALA A 56 -4.65 -5.59 17.65
N ILE A 57 -3.52 -5.89 18.29
CA ILE A 57 -3.50 -6.37 19.68
C ILE A 57 -4.08 -5.31 20.63
N LYS A 58 -3.74 -4.03 20.46
CA LYS A 58 -4.28 -2.92 21.27
C LYS A 58 -5.80 -2.76 21.06
N THR A 59 -6.27 -2.87 19.81
CA THR A 59 -7.71 -2.82 19.51
C THR A 59 -8.44 -3.96 20.20
N LEU A 60 -7.94 -5.20 20.13
CA LEU A 60 -8.55 -6.35 20.80
C LEU A 60 -8.46 -6.25 22.31
N SER A 61 -7.38 -5.69 22.86
CA SER A 61 -7.28 -5.38 24.28
C SER A 61 -8.37 -4.43 24.76
N ALA A 62 -8.64 -3.37 24.01
CA ALA A 62 -9.72 -2.43 24.31
C ALA A 62 -11.09 -3.09 24.26
N VAL A 63 -11.36 -3.94 23.27
CA VAL A 63 -12.61 -4.72 23.17
C VAL A 63 -12.74 -5.67 24.39
N LYS A 64 -11.68 -6.36 24.76
CA LYS A 64 -11.66 -7.27 25.92
C LYS A 64 -11.90 -6.56 27.24
N MET A 65 -11.55 -5.28 27.36
CA MET A 65 -11.86 -4.46 28.55
C MET A 65 -13.35 -4.11 28.65
N THR A 66 -14.07 -4.08 27.56
CA THR A 66 -15.52 -3.74 27.53
C THR A 66 -16.41 -4.97 27.58
N GLN A 67 -15.88 -6.16 27.25
CA GLN A 67 -16.62 -7.43 27.18
C GLN A 67 -15.97 -8.45 28.13
N ARG A 68 -16.80 -9.30 28.76
CA ARG A 68 -16.30 -10.35 29.67
C ARG A 68 -15.46 -11.42 28.97
N GLU A 69 -15.74 -11.68 27.70
CA GLU A 69 -15.07 -12.69 26.89
C GLU A 69 -14.96 -12.21 25.44
N LEU A 70 -13.78 -12.34 24.84
CA LEU A 70 -13.51 -11.96 23.45
C LEU A 70 -13.72 -13.18 22.57
N THR A 71 -14.81 -13.20 21.80
CA THR A 71 -15.07 -14.29 20.85
C THR A 71 -14.25 -14.08 19.55
N TYR A 72 -14.17 -15.12 18.71
CA TYR A 72 -13.52 -15.03 17.41
C TYR A 72 -14.23 -14.03 16.48
N GLU A 73 -15.57 -14.04 16.48
CA GLU A 73 -16.42 -13.14 15.70
C GLU A 73 -16.22 -11.68 16.10
N ASP A 74 -16.11 -11.40 17.40
CA ASP A 74 -15.81 -10.07 17.92
C ASP A 74 -14.44 -9.59 17.45
N ALA A 75 -13.44 -10.46 17.50
CA ALA A 75 -12.09 -10.15 17.02
C ALA A 75 -12.06 -9.85 15.51
N VAL A 76 -12.74 -10.66 14.70
CA VAL A 76 -12.86 -10.45 13.25
C VAL A 76 -13.54 -9.11 12.97
N SER A 77 -14.67 -8.83 13.63
CA SER A 77 -15.43 -7.59 13.45
C SER A 77 -14.60 -6.36 13.85
N ALA A 78 -13.94 -6.42 15.01
CA ALA A 78 -13.11 -5.31 15.50
C ALA A 78 -11.89 -5.02 14.60
N LEU A 79 -11.31 -6.06 13.99
CA LEU A 79 -10.15 -5.93 13.12
C LEU A 79 -10.49 -5.66 11.65
N GLN A 80 -11.76 -5.73 11.25
CA GLN A 80 -12.17 -5.60 9.86
C GLN A 80 -11.65 -4.29 9.21
N SER A 81 -11.74 -3.16 9.92
CA SER A 81 -11.24 -1.87 9.43
C SER A 81 -9.72 -1.84 9.29
N LEU A 82 -9.00 -2.43 10.23
CA LEU A 82 -7.54 -2.54 10.20
C LEU A 82 -7.09 -3.46 9.06
N ILE A 83 -7.73 -4.60 8.89
CA ILE A 83 -7.41 -5.58 7.85
C ILE A 83 -7.72 -5.03 6.46
N ASN A 84 -8.84 -4.34 6.29
CA ASN A 84 -9.16 -3.67 5.03
C ASN A 84 -8.11 -2.61 4.67
N THR A 85 -7.59 -1.88 5.63
CA THR A 85 -6.51 -0.91 5.44
C THR A 85 -5.16 -1.61 5.16
N SER A 86 -4.86 -2.69 5.87
CA SER A 86 -3.59 -3.45 5.73
C SER A 86 -3.48 -4.28 4.45
N ASN A 87 -4.61 -4.76 3.95
CA ASN A 87 -4.67 -5.66 2.78
C ASN A 87 -4.93 -4.93 1.47
N GLN A 88 -5.01 -3.62 1.48
CA GLN A 88 -5.08 -2.88 0.23
C GLN A 88 -3.71 -2.89 -0.45
N ILE A 89 -3.49 -3.99 -1.18
CA ILE A 89 -2.45 -4.07 -2.18
C ILE A 89 -2.75 -2.95 -3.17
N ILE A 90 -1.91 -1.92 -3.16
CA ILE A 90 -2.00 -0.88 -4.18
C ILE A 90 -1.79 -1.56 -5.53
N THR A 91 -2.84 -1.58 -6.35
CA THR A 91 -2.79 -2.13 -7.71
C THR A 91 -2.75 -1.01 -8.73
N ILE A 92 -2.32 -1.32 -9.96
CA ILE A 92 -2.39 -0.34 -11.05
C ILE A 92 -3.83 0.13 -11.28
N ASP A 93 -4.81 -0.75 -11.11
CA ASP A 93 -6.22 -0.42 -11.32
C ASP A 93 -6.74 0.54 -10.24
N ASN A 94 -6.40 0.32 -8.96
CA ASN A 94 -6.69 1.29 -7.90
C ASN A 94 -6.04 2.66 -8.17
N ILE A 95 -4.81 2.68 -8.70
CA ILE A 95 -4.14 3.93 -9.08
C ILE A 95 -4.90 4.61 -10.22
N LYS A 96 -5.30 3.86 -11.26
CA LYS A 96 -6.07 4.41 -12.38
C LYS A 96 -7.40 5.02 -11.92
N GLU A 97 -8.15 4.31 -11.07
CA GLU A 97 -9.43 4.78 -10.53
C GLU A 97 -9.28 6.09 -9.75
N ASN A 98 -8.31 6.15 -8.81
CA ASN A 98 -8.07 7.34 -8.00
C ASN A 98 -7.64 8.54 -8.86
N VAL A 99 -6.75 8.32 -9.82
CA VAL A 99 -6.28 9.37 -10.74
C VAL A 99 -7.38 9.80 -11.70
N ALA A 100 -8.17 8.87 -12.23
CA ALA A 100 -9.32 9.16 -13.10
C ALA A 100 -10.33 10.07 -12.39
N SER A 101 -10.65 9.76 -11.14
CA SER A 101 -11.54 10.58 -10.31
C SER A 101 -10.98 11.97 -10.06
N GLU A 102 -9.70 12.11 -9.70
CA GLU A 102 -9.07 13.41 -9.40
C GLU A 102 -8.98 14.33 -10.62
N PHE A 103 -8.71 13.76 -11.80
CA PHE A 103 -8.56 14.54 -13.06
C PHE A 103 -9.84 14.60 -13.88
N VAL A 104 -10.94 14.01 -13.41
CA VAL A 104 -12.23 13.95 -14.11
C VAL A 104 -12.06 13.41 -15.55
N VAL A 105 -11.37 12.28 -15.68
CA VAL A 105 -11.14 11.54 -16.92
C VAL A 105 -11.56 10.09 -16.75
N THR A 106 -11.74 9.35 -17.85
CA THR A 106 -12.02 7.91 -17.77
C THR A 106 -10.74 7.09 -17.81
N ILE A 107 -10.81 5.84 -17.35
CA ILE A 107 -9.69 4.88 -17.44
C ILE A 107 -9.36 4.62 -18.91
N GLU A 108 -10.38 4.45 -19.75
CA GLU A 108 -10.22 4.24 -21.19
C GLU A 108 -9.49 5.40 -21.87
N ASP A 109 -9.76 6.63 -21.43
CA ASP A 109 -9.03 7.82 -21.92
C ASP A 109 -7.54 7.73 -21.56
N MET A 110 -7.21 7.30 -20.33
CA MET A 110 -5.83 7.14 -19.89
C MET A 110 -5.10 6.01 -20.62
N GLU A 111 -5.77 4.92 -20.93
CA GLU A 111 -5.20 3.81 -21.69
C GLU A 111 -5.14 4.10 -23.19
N GLY A 112 -6.02 4.96 -23.67
CA GLY A 112 -6.16 5.32 -25.07
C GLY A 112 -5.01 6.14 -25.66
N ARG A 113 -5.20 6.53 -26.93
CA ARG A 113 -4.22 7.34 -27.69
C ARG A 113 -4.41 8.85 -27.52
N SER A 114 -5.34 9.28 -26.68
CA SER A 114 -5.65 10.72 -26.50
C SER A 114 -4.42 11.50 -26.06
N ARG A 115 -4.19 12.66 -26.72
CA ARG A 115 -3.12 13.63 -26.41
C ARG A 115 -3.64 14.87 -25.71
N LYS A 116 -4.92 14.94 -25.36
CA LYS A 116 -5.48 16.06 -24.60
C LYS A 116 -4.68 16.26 -23.32
N ARG A 117 -4.40 17.53 -22.98
CA ARG A 117 -3.48 17.89 -21.87
C ARG A 117 -3.87 17.23 -20.55
N ALA A 118 -5.15 17.29 -20.17
CA ALA A 118 -5.65 16.69 -18.92
C ALA A 118 -5.41 15.17 -18.89
N ILE A 119 -5.79 14.46 -19.97
CA ILE A 119 -5.65 13.01 -20.08
C ILE A 119 -4.17 12.58 -20.08
N SER A 120 -3.32 13.31 -20.82
CA SER A 120 -1.88 13.03 -20.86
C SER A 120 -1.22 13.28 -19.51
N GLN A 121 -1.68 14.28 -18.75
CA GLN A 121 -1.19 14.57 -17.40
C GLN A 121 -1.64 13.49 -16.41
N ALA A 122 -2.92 13.12 -16.40
CA ALA A 122 -3.47 12.06 -15.57
C ALA A 122 -2.72 10.74 -15.81
N ARG A 123 -2.57 10.34 -17.08
CA ARG A 123 -1.81 9.14 -17.47
C ARG A 123 -0.38 9.17 -16.94
N SER A 124 0.32 10.28 -17.08
CA SER A 124 1.71 10.40 -16.64
C SER A 124 1.84 10.33 -15.12
N ILE A 125 0.89 10.91 -14.39
CA ILE A 125 0.81 10.81 -12.92
C ILE A 125 0.52 9.38 -12.49
N ALA A 126 -0.44 8.71 -13.12
CA ALA A 126 -0.78 7.32 -12.81
C ALA A 126 0.42 6.38 -13.03
N MET A 127 1.14 6.50 -14.14
CA MET A 127 2.37 5.75 -14.40
C MET A 127 3.46 6.02 -13.35
N THR A 128 3.58 7.28 -12.91
CA THR A 128 4.58 7.66 -11.89
C THR A 128 4.21 7.09 -10.53
N LEU A 129 2.94 7.19 -10.12
CA LEU A 129 2.44 6.58 -8.88
C LEU A 129 2.61 5.05 -8.89
N ALA A 130 2.32 4.39 -10.01
CA ALA A 130 2.55 2.94 -10.16
C ALA A 130 4.03 2.57 -9.93
N SER A 131 4.95 3.34 -10.52
CA SER A 131 6.40 3.14 -10.32
C SER A 131 6.87 3.43 -8.89
N ASP A 132 6.27 4.41 -8.21
CA ASP A 132 6.71 4.83 -6.87
C ASP A 132 6.07 4.00 -5.75
N LEU A 133 4.86 3.49 -5.96
CA LEU A 133 4.08 2.78 -4.93
C LEU A 133 4.09 1.26 -5.07
N ILE A 134 4.46 0.72 -6.25
CA ILE A 134 4.51 -0.71 -6.50
C ILE A 134 5.93 -1.08 -7.03
N PRO A 135 6.92 -1.22 -6.13
CA PRO A 135 8.32 -1.46 -6.53
C PRO A 135 8.54 -2.75 -7.31
N SER A 136 7.63 -3.71 -7.21
CA SER A 136 7.69 -4.99 -7.95
C SER A 136 7.33 -4.87 -9.43
N LEU A 137 6.77 -3.74 -9.88
CA LEU A 137 6.40 -3.54 -11.29
C LEU A 137 7.58 -3.03 -12.11
N SER A 138 7.83 -3.71 -13.21
CA SER A 138 8.75 -3.21 -14.24
C SER A 138 8.11 -2.11 -15.09
N LEU A 139 8.94 -1.31 -15.77
CA LEU A 139 8.45 -0.33 -16.74
C LEU A 139 7.65 -0.96 -17.88
N ASN A 140 7.94 -2.21 -18.22
CA ASN A 140 7.20 -2.99 -19.21
C ASN A 140 5.80 -3.35 -18.71
N ASP A 141 5.65 -3.71 -17.42
CA ASP A 141 4.35 -4.05 -16.84
C ASP A 141 3.46 -2.79 -16.77
N ILE A 142 4.04 -1.67 -16.34
CA ILE A 142 3.34 -0.38 -16.38
C ILE A 142 2.95 -0.03 -17.83
N GLY A 143 3.88 -0.20 -18.77
CA GLY A 143 3.62 0.06 -20.19
C GLY A 143 2.47 -0.77 -20.75
N ARG A 144 2.42 -2.06 -20.46
CA ARG A 144 1.29 -2.93 -20.86
C ARG A 144 -0.05 -2.42 -20.34
N SER A 145 -0.09 -2.01 -19.07
CA SER A 145 -1.31 -1.53 -18.42
C SER A 145 -1.85 -0.21 -19.00
N PHE A 146 -0.99 0.59 -19.62
CA PHE A 146 -1.37 1.87 -20.25
C PHE A 146 -1.25 1.85 -21.78
N HIS A 147 -1.03 0.69 -22.41
CA HIS A 147 -0.80 0.53 -23.85
C HIS A 147 0.29 1.46 -24.38
N LYS A 148 1.42 1.54 -23.65
CA LYS A 148 2.61 2.35 -23.98
C LYS A 148 3.87 1.46 -23.94
N ASP A 149 4.85 1.85 -24.75
CA ASP A 149 6.18 1.24 -24.70
C ASP A 149 6.95 1.71 -23.44
N HIS A 150 7.93 0.92 -23.01
CA HIS A 150 8.70 1.18 -21.80
C HIS A 150 9.48 2.51 -21.87
N SER A 151 9.94 2.92 -23.06
CA SER A 151 10.67 4.18 -23.23
C SER A 151 9.75 5.38 -23.02
N SER A 152 8.53 5.33 -23.55
CA SER A 152 7.49 6.33 -23.29
C SER A 152 7.11 6.42 -21.81
N VAL A 153 7.02 5.27 -21.11
CA VAL A 153 6.76 5.22 -19.66
C VAL A 153 7.91 5.86 -18.89
N HIS A 154 9.15 5.48 -19.19
CA HIS A 154 10.34 6.05 -18.55
C HIS A 154 10.41 7.57 -18.68
N GLU A 155 10.22 8.09 -19.91
CA GLU A 155 10.24 9.53 -20.17
C GLU A 155 9.07 10.27 -19.47
N ALA A 156 7.88 9.66 -19.43
CA ALA A 156 6.74 10.22 -18.72
C ALA A 156 7.02 10.33 -17.23
N ILE A 157 7.54 9.28 -16.59
CA ILE A 157 7.89 9.25 -15.17
C ILE A 157 8.97 10.32 -14.87
N LYS A 158 10.05 10.34 -15.63
CA LYS A 158 11.14 11.31 -15.45
C LYS A 158 10.64 12.76 -15.51
N ARG A 159 9.83 13.05 -16.52
CA ARG A 159 9.24 14.39 -16.72
C ARG A 159 8.26 14.76 -15.61
N THR A 160 7.43 13.80 -15.17
CA THR A 160 6.45 14.03 -14.11
C THR A 160 7.13 14.27 -12.76
N ARG A 161 8.14 13.47 -12.40
CA ARG A 161 8.92 13.69 -11.17
C ARG A 161 9.56 15.09 -11.13
N LYS A 162 10.09 15.57 -12.26
CA LYS A 162 10.61 16.95 -12.36
C LYS A 162 9.50 17.97 -12.15
N ARG A 163 8.37 17.83 -12.85
CA ARG A 163 7.23 18.76 -12.75
C ARG A 163 6.62 18.81 -11.35
N VAL A 164 6.53 17.68 -10.68
CA VAL A 164 6.04 17.59 -9.27
C VAL A 164 6.96 18.36 -8.33
N LYS A 165 8.28 18.37 -8.58
CA LYS A 165 9.24 19.18 -7.79
C LYS A 165 9.12 20.67 -8.06
N ASP A 166 8.86 21.05 -9.32
CA ASP A 166 8.89 22.44 -9.77
C ASP A 166 7.53 23.14 -9.66
N ASN A 167 6.44 22.41 -9.38
CA ASN A 167 5.07 22.94 -9.35
C ASN A 167 4.35 22.53 -8.06
N THR A 168 4.06 23.51 -7.21
CA THR A 168 3.44 23.31 -5.88
C THR A 168 2.04 22.70 -5.97
N GLU A 169 1.22 23.13 -6.94
CA GLU A 169 -0.14 22.59 -7.13
C GLU A 169 -0.11 21.11 -7.52
N LEU A 170 0.75 20.79 -8.50
CA LEU A 170 0.92 19.40 -8.94
C LEU A 170 1.50 18.52 -7.82
N SER A 171 2.39 19.06 -6.99
CA SER A 171 2.94 18.41 -5.82
C SER A 171 1.84 18.09 -4.80
N ALA A 172 0.93 19.03 -4.52
CA ALA A 172 -0.19 18.83 -3.63
C ALA A 172 -1.15 17.73 -4.12
N ILE A 173 -1.48 17.73 -5.41
CA ILE A 173 -2.30 16.67 -6.03
C ILE A 173 -1.60 15.32 -5.92
N TYR A 174 -0.31 15.26 -6.23
CA TYR A 174 0.47 14.02 -6.15
C TYR A 174 0.53 13.46 -4.73
N GLN A 175 0.75 14.31 -3.73
CA GLN A 175 0.73 13.93 -2.32
C GLN A 175 -0.65 13.47 -1.87
N LYS A 176 -1.72 14.20 -2.24
CA LYS A 176 -3.10 13.81 -1.95
C LYS A 176 -3.42 12.41 -2.48
N LEU A 177 -3.09 12.13 -3.75
CA LEU A 177 -3.28 10.82 -4.37
C LEU A 177 -2.44 9.72 -3.69
N THR A 178 -1.19 10.02 -3.35
CA THR A 178 -0.31 9.09 -2.63
C THR A 178 -0.88 8.73 -1.25
N LEU A 179 -1.40 9.72 -0.52
CA LEU A 179 -2.02 9.51 0.79
C LEU A 179 -3.35 8.74 0.66
N SER A 180 -4.19 9.07 -0.32
CA SER A 180 -5.42 8.34 -0.60
C SER A 180 -5.14 6.86 -0.87
N LEU A 181 -4.20 6.57 -1.78
CA LEU A 181 -3.82 5.20 -2.14
C LEU A 181 -3.18 4.39 -1.00
N LYS A 182 -2.57 5.06 -0.03
CA LYS A 182 -2.01 4.41 1.17
C LYS A 182 -3.02 4.29 2.32
N ARG A 183 -4.11 5.05 2.29
CA ARG A 183 -5.17 5.03 3.33
C ARG A 183 -6.33 4.12 2.94
N ASN A 184 -6.54 3.93 1.65
CA ASN A 184 -7.51 3.00 1.11
C ASN A 184 -6.89 1.61 1.02
#